data_be711d1bb01585aae031ea76bf41c793
#
_entry.id   be711d1bb01585aae031ea76bf41c793
#
_cell.length_a   1.000
_cell.length_b   1.000
_cell.length_c   1.000
_cell.angle_alpha   90.00
_cell.angle_beta   90.00
_cell.angle_gamma   90.00
#
_symmetry.space_group_name_H-M   'P 1'
#
loop_
_entity.id
_entity.type
_entity.pdbx_description
1 polymer ?
#
loop_
_entity_poly.entity_id
_entity_poly.type
_entity_poly.pdbx_seq_one_letter_code
_entity_poly.pdbx_strand_id
1 'polypeptide(L)'
;MTESLTATDYLQVIWHGLKLDLTVAGYLTVLPLLLVLVSVWYNGSWLRKVLKGYFITVALIIAAIFVADVALYAFWGFRMDATVLFYLKSPGEALASVPAGLFFVQTISFLVYVYLIYKYLTKLILPLADFTPARNRWLASLSVLVLGGLMFIPIRGGVTTSTANVGMVYYSNNTFLNHSAINPCFSLLASVSKQQDFAEQFNFFPEEKREKIFNDRYGQQKEIAPDTCRLLTTNRPDILIVILESFSANTIAVTGGEADVTPHINELSQEGILFDNLYANSFRTDRGLVSVLNGYLAQPTTSIMKYPAKSQTLPSIAHSLNTQGYTCDMLYGGDINFTNMQSYFYNSGYTAITSDKDFPISERLNKWGANDNVTFNYLYETIKQRNADTNPWMTTFLTLSSHEPFEVPYHRFQHPYLNSVAFTDSCLGAFVSKVKELPVWKNLLIILIAERCGQL
;
A
#
# COMPACT_ATOMS: atom_id res chain seq x y z
N MET A 1 -13.60 -12.02 18.96
CA MET A 1 -13.76 -13.48 18.79
C MET A 1 -12.56 -13.96 18.01
N THR A 2 -11.75 -14.86 18.57
CA THR A 2 -10.67 -15.52 17.86
C THR A 2 -11.31 -16.55 16.94
N GLU A 3 -11.51 -16.19 15.68
CA GLU A 3 -11.86 -17.18 14.65
C GLU A 3 -10.78 -18.26 14.61
N SER A 4 -11.18 -19.52 14.64
CA SER A 4 -10.25 -20.64 14.54
C SER A 4 -9.66 -20.65 13.13
N LEU A 5 -8.34 -20.53 13.03
CA LEU A 5 -7.62 -20.59 11.78
C LEU A 5 -7.82 -21.96 11.11
N THR A 6 -8.08 -21.95 9.81
CA THR A 6 -8.28 -23.13 8.98
C THR A 6 -6.98 -23.55 8.28
N ALA A 7 -6.91 -24.78 7.78
CA ALA A 7 -5.77 -25.23 6.96
C ALA A 7 -5.59 -24.36 5.70
N THR A 8 -6.68 -23.84 5.15
CA THR A 8 -6.66 -22.94 3.99
C THR A 8 -5.96 -21.63 4.32
N ASP A 9 -6.16 -21.08 5.53
CA ASP A 9 -5.51 -19.85 5.97
C ASP A 9 -3.98 -19.99 6.00
N TYR A 10 -3.47 -21.12 6.52
CA TYR A 10 -2.03 -21.40 6.50
C TYR A 10 -1.46 -21.49 5.09
N LEU A 11 -2.18 -22.13 4.16
CA LEU A 11 -1.76 -22.21 2.75
C LEU A 11 -1.76 -20.84 2.08
N GLN A 12 -2.75 -20.01 2.35
CA GLN A 12 -2.82 -18.65 1.82
C GLN A 12 -1.71 -17.75 2.37
N VAL A 13 -1.40 -17.84 3.67
CA VAL A 13 -0.27 -17.12 4.28
C VAL A 13 1.04 -17.48 3.57
N ILE A 14 1.30 -18.77 3.36
CA ILE A 14 2.50 -19.23 2.65
C ILE A 14 2.51 -18.70 1.21
N TRP A 15 1.41 -18.87 0.48
CA TRP A 15 1.32 -18.46 -0.92
C TRP A 15 1.56 -16.95 -1.13
N HIS A 16 0.90 -16.12 -0.34
CA HIS A 16 1.05 -14.68 -0.43
C HIS A 16 2.41 -14.20 0.08
N GLY A 17 2.94 -14.85 1.14
CA GLY A 17 4.25 -14.54 1.72
C GLY A 17 5.42 -14.83 0.79
N LEU A 18 5.29 -15.81 -0.12
CA LEU A 18 6.35 -16.19 -1.07
C LEU A 18 6.93 -15.01 -1.86
N LYS A 19 6.16 -13.97 -2.12
CA LYS A 19 6.64 -12.78 -2.85
C LYS A 19 7.78 -12.09 -2.11
N LEU A 20 7.63 -11.84 -0.81
CA LEU A 20 8.67 -11.22 0.00
C LEU A 20 9.79 -12.19 0.36
N ASP A 21 9.47 -13.47 0.54
CA ASP A 21 10.47 -14.52 0.77
C ASP A 21 11.41 -14.64 -0.42
N LEU A 22 10.89 -14.63 -1.65
CA LEU A 22 11.68 -14.63 -2.88
C LEU A 22 12.51 -13.36 -3.03
N THR A 23 12.00 -12.20 -2.60
CA THR A 23 12.76 -10.95 -2.59
C THR A 23 13.97 -11.06 -1.65
N VAL A 24 13.77 -11.52 -0.42
CA VAL A 24 14.86 -11.73 0.55
C VAL A 24 15.84 -12.78 0.05
N ALA A 25 15.35 -13.92 -0.46
CA ALA A 25 16.18 -14.97 -1.04
C ALA A 25 17.02 -14.44 -2.22
N GLY A 26 16.44 -13.58 -3.07
CA GLY A 26 17.14 -12.92 -4.16
C GLY A 26 18.33 -12.09 -3.67
N TYR A 27 18.13 -11.25 -2.66
CA TYR A 27 19.24 -10.49 -2.05
C TYR A 27 20.32 -11.40 -1.45
N LEU A 28 19.93 -12.45 -0.74
CA LEU A 28 20.88 -13.40 -0.13
C LEU A 28 21.62 -14.24 -1.17
N THR A 29 21.10 -14.39 -2.36
CA THR A 29 21.73 -15.17 -3.45
C THR A 29 22.83 -14.36 -4.18
N VAL A 30 22.88 -13.04 -4.04
CA VAL A 30 23.86 -12.19 -4.75
C VAL A 30 25.31 -12.62 -4.48
N LEU A 31 25.69 -12.79 -3.20
CA LEU A 31 27.07 -13.20 -2.86
C LEU A 31 27.39 -14.63 -3.33
N PRO A 32 26.56 -15.64 -3.10
CA PRO A 32 26.74 -16.98 -3.70
C PRO A 32 26.94 -16.94 -5.20
N LEU A 33 26.13 -16.14 -5.92
CA LEU A 33 26.24 -16.01 -7.38
C LEU A 33 27.58 -15.42 -7.82
N LEU A 34 28.05 -14.38 -7.11
CA LEU A 34 29.37 -13.79 -7.36
C LEU A 34 30.50 -14.82 -7.12
N LEU A 35 30.40 -15.62 -6.07
CA LEU A 35 31.38 -16.67 -5.80
C LEU A 35 31.37 -17.76 -6.89
N VAL A 36 30.19 -18.13 -7.40
CA VAL A 36 30.06 -19.03 -8.55
C VAL A 36 30.69 -18.41 -9.80
N LEU A 37 30.45 -17.13 -10.07
CA LEU A 37 31.06 -16.44 -11.21
C LEU A 37 32.61 -16.44 -11.12
N VAL A 38 33.15 -16.16 -9.93
CA VAL A 38 34.61 -16.25 -9.70
C VAL A 38 35.12 -17.67 -9.91
N SER A 39 34.38 -18.69 -9.49
CA SER A 39 34.77 -20.10 -9.63
C SER A 39 34.86 -20.58 -11.08
N VAL A 40 34.14 -19.95 -12.00
CA VAL A 40 34.24 -20.23 -13.45
C VAL A 40 35.68 -20.04 -13.97
N TRP A 41 36.40 -19.07 -13.40
CA TRP A 41 37.73 -18.69 -13.84
C TRP A 41 38.84 -19.16 -12.92
N TYR A 42 38.54 -19.26 -11.63
CA TYR A 42 39.53 -19.54 -10.59
C TYR A 42 39.05 -20.64 -9.64
N ASN A 43 39.86 -21.70 -9.52
CA ASN A 43 39.63 -22.78 -8.57
C ASN A 43 40.37 -22.48 -7.25
N GLY A 44 39.62 -22.34 -6.17
CA GLY A 44 40.21 -22.12 -4.85
C GLY A 44 39.34 -22.71 -3.73
N SER A 45 39.92 -23.55 -2.88
CA SER A 45 39.23 -24.11 -1.71
C SER A 45 38.68 -23.02 -0.76
N TRP A 46 39.19 -21.81 -0.84
CA TRP A 46 38.75 -20.66 -0.06
C TRP A 46 37.33 -20.22 -0.42
N LEU A 47 36.89 -20.37 -1.68
CA LEU A 47 35.52 -20.04 -2.12
C LEU A 47 34.46 -20.78 -1.28
N ARG A 48 34.67 -22.08 -1.07
CA ARG A 48 33.78 -22.90 -0.24
C ARG A 48 33.84 -22.47 1.25
N LYS A 49 35.01 -22.07 1.74
CA LYS A 49 35.15 -21.55 3.11
C LYS A 49 34.40 -20.24 3.29
N VAL A 50 34.53 -19.32 2.34
CA VAL A 50 33.80 -18.04 2.33
C VAL A 50 32.31 -18.27 2.27
N LEU A 51 31.83 -19.14 1.37
CA LEU A 51 30.40 -19.46 1.27
C LEU A 51 29.87 -20.09 2.58
N LYS A 52 30.64 -20.98 3.21
CA LYS A 52 30.26 -21.57 4.50
C LYS A 52 30.19 -20.51 5.61
N GLY A 53 31.17 -19.60 5.67
CA GLY A 53 31.16 -18.48 6.60
C GLY A 53 29.96 -17.57 6.39
N TYR A 54 29.65 -17.26 5.13
CA TYR A 54 28.45 -16.51 4.76
C TYR A 54 27.17 -17.19 5.25
N PHE A 55 27.02 -18.49 5.05
CA PHE A 55 25.85 -19.24 5.51
C PHE A 55 25.69 -19.26 7.03
N ILE A 56 26.79 -19.26 7.78
CA ILE A 56 26.74 -19.11 9.25
C ILE A 56 26.19 -17.72 9.60
N THR A 57 26.73 -16.66 8.99
CA THR A 57 26.29 -15.27 9.22
C THR A 57 24.80 -15.09 8.88
N VAL A 58 24.38 -15.60 7.73
CA VAL A 58 22.96 -15.56 7.31
C VAL A 58 22.07 -16.30 8.29
N ALA A 59 22.47 -17.50 8.74
CA ALA A 59 21.70 -18.27 9.72
C ALA A 59 21.55 -17.51 11.06
N LEU A 60 22.61 -16.88 11.54
CA LEU A 60 22.59 -16.08 12.78
C LEU A 60 21.65 -14.86 12.64
N ILE A 61 21.78 -14.11 11.55
CA ILE A 61 20.99 -12.89 11.34
C ILE A 61 19.50 -13.24 11.15
N ILE A 62 19.16 -14.20 10.29
CA ILE A 62 17.76 -14.59 10.05
C ILE A 62 17.14 -15.12 11.32
N ALA A 63 17.83 -16.02 12.06
CA ALA A 63 17.32 -16.56 13.32
C ALA A 63 17.07 -15.46 14.36
N ALA A 64 18.00 -14.49 14.49
CA ALA A 64 17.83 -13.37 15.40
C ALA A 64 16.61 -12.52 15.04
N ILE A 65 16.44 -12.19 13.76
CA ILE A 65 15.31 -11.41 13.27
C ILE A 65 13.99 -12.15 13.50
N PHE A 66 13.90 -13.42 13.17
CA PHE A 66 12.65 -14.21 13.31
C PHE A 66 12.25 -14.37 14.77
N VAL A 67 13.21 -14.67 15.64
CA VAL A 67 12.95 -14.85 17.08
C VAL A 67 12.54 -13.53 17.74
N ALA A 68 13.25 -12.45 17.43
CA ALA A 68 12.89 -11.12 17.92
C ALA A 68 11.53 -10.67 17.43
N ASP A 69 11.21 -10.90 16.15
CA ASP A 69 9.94 -10.54 15.55
C ASP A 69 8.75 -11.23 16.23
N VAL A 70 8.83 -12.54 16.45
CA VAL A 70 7.79 -13.30 17.16
C VAL A 70 7.62 -12.81 18.60
N ALA A 71 8.72 -12.50 19.30
CA ALA A 71 8.67 -11.97 20.66
C ALA A 71 8.03 -10.57 20.73
N LEU A 72 8.36 -9.70 19.79
CA LEU A 72 7.89 -8.31 19.77
C LEU A 72 6.48 -8.16 19.22
N TYR A 73 6.01 -9.08 18.37
CA TYR A 73 4.70 -9.00 17.75
C TYR A 73 3.55 -8.88 18.77
N ALA A 74 3.63 -9.59 19.89
CA ALA A 74 2.64 -9.51 20.95
C ALA A 74 2.52 -8.12 21.60
N PHE A 75 3.60 -7.32 21.56
CA PHE A 75 3.65 -5.98 22.15
C PHE A 75 3.37 -4.89 21.13
N TRP A 76 3.81 -5.08 19.87
CA TRP A 76 3.74 -4.05 18.85
C TRP A 76 2.49 -4.15 17.97
N GLY A 77 1.86 -5.33 17.92
CA GLY A 77 0.72 -5.58 17.01
C GLY A 77 1.08 -5.45 15.53
N PHE A 78 2.37 -5.46 15.20
CA PHE A 78 2.92 -5.39 13.85
C PHE A 78 4.24 -6.13 13.75
N ARG A 79 4.69 -6.44 12.53
CA ARG A 79 5.97 -7.09 12.27
C ARG A 79 7.12 -6.15 12.61
N MET A 80 8.25 -6.73 13.01
CA MET A 80 9.44 -5.98 13.41
C MET A 80 9.87 -4.97 12.34
N ASP A 81 10.09 -3.74 12.75
CA ASP A 81 10.58 -2.65 11.93
C ASP A 81 11.84 -2.00 12.52
N ALA A 82 12.31 -0.92 11.90
CA ALA A 82 13.53 -0.23 12.32
C ALA A 82 13.49 0.32 13.76
N THR A 83 12.32 0.36 14.41
CA THR A 83 12.18 0.79 15.80
C THR A 83 13.00 -0.10 16.74
N VAL A 84 13.20 -1.38 16.38
CA VAL A 84 14.05 -2.29 17.16
C VAL A 84 15.48 -1.78 17.30
N LEU A 85 15.99 -1.02 16.33
CA LEU A 85 17.35 -0.50 16.36
C LEU A 85 17.57 0.55 17.46
N PHE A 86 16.51 1.24 17.91
CA PHE A 86 16.60 2.14 19.06
C PHE A 86 16.88 1.39 20.36
N TYR A 87 16.30 0.19 20.51
CA TYR A 87 16.52 -0.64 21.69
C TYR A 87 17.95 -1.24 21.72
N LEU A 88 18.62 -1.34 20.57
CA LEU A 88 20.02 -1.75 20.52
C LEU A 88 20.97 -0.67 21.07
N LYS A 89 20.51 0.58 21.21
CA LYS A 89 21.31 1.65 21.84
C LYS A 89 21.35 1.53 23.37
N SER A 90 20.32 0.88 23.97
CA SER A 90 20.23 0.64 25.43
C SER A 90 19.90 -0.84 25.71
N PRO A 91 20.79 -1.78 25.37
CA PRO A 91 20.49 -3.21 25.45
C PRO A 91 20.19 -3.71 26.87
N GLY A 92 20.78 -3.06 27.89
CA GLY A 92 20.52 -3.39 29.30
C GLY A 92 19.07 -3.13 29.72
N GLU A 93 18.51 -2.01 29.31
CA GLU A 93 17.10 -1.66 29.59
C GLU A 93 16.13 -2.57 28.82
N ALA A 94 16.46 -2.87 27.55
CA ALA A 94 15.66 -3.76 26.72
C ALA A 94 15.60 -5.17 27.34
N LEU A 95 16.72 -5.71 27.82
CA LEU A 95 16.77 -7.03 28.46
C LEU A 95 16.10 -7.06 29.83
N ALA A 96 16.20 -5.97 30.61
CA ALA A 96 15.57 -5.88 31.93
C ALA A 96 14.03 -5.94 31.85
N SER A 97 13.45 -5.57 30.71
CA SER A 97 12.00 -5.57 30.50
C SER A 97 11.45 -6.95 30.10
N VAL A 98 12.32 -7.94 29.82
CA VAL A 98 11.91 -9.27 29.34
C VAL A 98 11.83 -10.25 30.50
N PRO A 99 10.68 -10.92 30.75
CA PRO A 99 10.57 -11.97 31.74
C PRO A 99 11.58 -13.09 31.51
N ALA A 100 12.25 -13.57 32.57
CA ALA A 100 13.31 -14.58 32.49
C ALA A 100 12.87 -15.86 31.75
N GLY A 101 11.61 -16.32 31.95
CA GLY A 101 11.06 -17.47 31.23
C GLY A 101 10.97 -17.26 29.74
N LEU A 102 10.53 -16.07 29.30
CA LEU A 102 10.46 -15.71 27.90
C LEU A 102 11.87 -15.63 27.28
N PHE A 103 12.82 -15.01 27.98
CA PHE A 103 14.22 -14.95 27.56
C PHE A 103 14.83 -16.35 27.31
N PHE A 104 14.55 -17.29 28.20
CA PHE A 104 15.04 -18.68 28.08
C PHE A 104 14.42 -19.38 26.84
N VAL A 105 13.09 -19.27 26.65
CA VAL A 105 12.41 -19.83 25.48
C VAL A 105 12.94 -19.23 24.18
N GLN A 106 13.14 -17.92 24.13
CA GLN A 106 13.66 -17.24 22.94
C GLN A 106 15.11 -17.63 22.65
N THR A 107 15.95 -17.82 23.68
CA THR A 107 17.33 -18.30 23.50
C THR A 107 17.37 -19.70 22.90
N ILE A 108 16.54 -20.63 23.39
CA ILE A 108 16.44 -21.97 22.82
C ILE A 108 15.94 -21.89 21.38
N SER A 109 14.88 -21.11 21.12
CA SER A 109 14.33 -20.94 19.78
C SER A 109 15.40 -20.41 18.81
N PHE A 110 16.18 -19.41 19.21
CA PHE A 110 17.28 -18.88 18.42
C PHE A 110 18.31 -19.96 18.06
N LEU A 111 18.76 -20.74 19.02
CA LEU A 111 19.74 -21.83 18.77
C LEU A 111 19.18 -22.90 17.83
N VAL A 112 17.90 -23.26 17.99
CA VAL A 112 17.22 -24.21 17.10
C VAL A 112 17.12 -23.66 15.68
N TYR A 113 16.69 -22.39 15.51
CA TYR A 113 16.63 -21.77 14.19
C TYR A 113 17.99 -21.66 13.51
N VAL A 114 19.02 -21.20 14.24
CA VAL A 114 20.40 -21.17 13.73
C VAL A 114 20.84 -22.54 13.25
N TYR A 115 20.63 -23.59 14.07
CA TYR A 115 20.98 -24.95 13.71
C TYR A 115 20.25 -25.45 12.45
N LEU A 116 18.94 -25.25 12.39
CA LEU A 116 18.12 -25.72 11.25
C LEU A 116 18.50 -25.00 9.96
N ILE A 117 18.62 -23.65 9.99
CA ILE A 117 19.00 -22.85 8.82
C ILE A 117 20.41 -23.22 8.36
N TYR A 118 21.37 -23.28 9.29
CA TYR A 118 22.74 -23.63 8.98
C TYR A 118 22.84 -25.05 8.39
N LYS A 119 22.14 -26.01 8.98
CA LYS A 119 22.10 -27.38 8.48
C LYS A 119 21.47 -27.46 7.08
N TYR A 120 20.40 -26.73 6.85
CA TYR A 120 19.76 -26.62 5.53
C TYR A 120 20.75 -26.07 4.50
N LEU A 121 21.33 -24.90 4.74
CA LEU A 121 22.26 -24.25 3.82
C LEU A 121 23.52 -25.07 3.57
N THR A 122 24.08 -25.70 4.60
CA THR A 122 25.36 -26.45 4.47
C THR A 122 25.18 -27.87 3.98
N LYS A 123 24.04 -28.51 4.22
CA LYS A 123 23.80 -29.90 3.79
C LYS A 123 23.06 -30.01 2.47
N LEU A 124 22.18 -29.06 2.13
CA LEU A 124 21.38 -29.09 0.91
C LEU A 124 21.92 -28.14 -0.16
N ILE A 125 22.32 -26.93 0.21
CA ILE A 125 22.73 -25.91 -0.77
C ILE A 125 24.24 -25.98 -1.05
N LEU A 126 25.09 -26.03 -0.02
CA LEU A 126 26.55 -26.05 -0.20
C LEU A 126 27.08 -27.22 -1.08
N PRO A 127 26.55 -28.43 -1.03
CA PRO A 127 26.97 -29.50 -1.92
C PRO A 127 26.66 -29.27 -3.39
N LEU A 128 25.64 -28.44 -3.69
CA LEU A 128 25.27 -28.08 -5.06
C LEU A 128 26.26 -27.05 -5.66
N ALA A 129 27.02 -26.37 -4.82
CA ALA A 129 28.03 -25.41 -5.27
C ALA A 129 29.31 -26.16 -5.68
N ASP A 130 29.41 -26.45 -6.97
CA ASP A 130 30.64 -26.95 -7.57
C ASP A 130 31.52 -25.78 -8.01
N PHE A 131 32.66 -25.61 -7.32
CA PHE A 131 33.62 -24.55 -7.59
C PHE A 131 34.76 -25.01 -8.48
N THR A 132 34.49 -25.91 -9.45
CA THR A 132 35.46 -26.30 -10.46
C THR A 132 35.39 -25.34 -11.67
N PRO A 133 36.54 -25.01 -12.30
CA PRO A 133 36.54 -24.20 -13.49
C PRO A 133 35.73 -24.83 -14.63
N ALA A 134 34.86 -24.05 -15.23
CA ALA A 134 34.06 -24.55 -16.34
C ALA A 134 34.90 -24.78 -17.60
N ARG A 135 34.58 -25.85 -18.37
CA ARG A 135 35.23 -26.12 -19.64
C ARG A 135 35.08 -24.97 -20.64
N ASN A 136 33.87 -24.39 -20.73
CA ASN A 136 33.61 -23.21 -21.53
C ASN A 136 33.31 -22.03 -20.59
N ARG A 137 34.36 -21.30 -20.22
CA ARG A 137 34.31 -20.22 -19.23
C ARG A 137 33.42 -19.06 -19.66
N TRP A 138 33.44 -18.71 -20.94
CA TRP A 138 32.62 -17.59 -21.45
C TRP A 138 31.14 -17.93 -21.41
N LEU A 139 30.75 -19.11 -21.88
CA LEU A 139 29.35 -19.54 -21.82
C LEU A 139 28.86 -19.68 -20.39
N ALA A 140 29.66 -20.27 -19.49
CA ALA A 140 29.33 -20.38 -18.09
C ALA A 140 29.18 -19.00 -17.42
N SER A 141 30.10 -18.07 -17.70
CA SER A 141 30.00 -16.69 -17.18
C SER A 141 28.73 -15.99 -17.68
N LEU A 142 28.43 -16.12 -18.98
CA LEU A 142 27.21 -15.56 -19.56
C LEU A 142 25.96 -16.16 -18.89
N SER A 143 25.93 -17.49 -18.69
CA SER A 143 24.80 -18.16 -18.02
C SER A 143 24.61 -17.64 -16.59
N VAL A 144 25.69 -17.49 -15.81
CA VAL A 144 25.65 -16.96 -14.45
C VAL A 144 25.17 -15.51 -14.44
N LEU A 145 25.63 -14.69 -15.39
CA LEU A 145 25.20 -13.30 -15.51
C LEU A 145 23.71 -13.19 -15.91
N VAL A 146 23.24 -14.04 -16.82
CA VAL A 146 21.83 -14.09 -17.20
C VAL A 146 20.97 -14.51 -16.00
N LEU A 147 21.36 -15.56 -15.28
CA LEU A 147 20.65 -15.99 -14.07
C LEU A 147 20.67 -14.88 -12.99
N GLY A 148 21.80 -14.19 -12.83
CA GLY A 148 21.91 -13.04 -11.94
C GLY A 148 20.98 -11.89 -12.35
N GLY A 149 20.89 -11.60 -13.64
CA GLY A 149 19.96 -10.63 -14.19
C GLY A 149 18.49 -11.03 -13.92
N LEU A 150 18.15 -12.30 -14.07
CA LEU A 150 16.80 -12.81 -13.75
C LEU A 150 16.45 -12.71 -12.27
N MET A 151 17.44 -12.76 -11.37
CA MET A 151 17.23 -12.54 -9.93
C MET A 151 16.75 -11.12 -9.61
N PHE A 152 16.96 -10.17 -10.53
CA PHE A 152 16.43 -8.82 -10.37
C PHE A 152 14.89 -8.80 -10.30
N ILE A 153 14.21 -9.74 -10.99
CA ILE A 153 12.75 -9.83 -10.98
C ILE A 153 12.20 -10.08 -9.56
N PRO A 154 12.60 -11.15 -8.85
CA PRO A 154 12.14 -11.36 -7.48
C PRO A 154 12.66 -10.29 -6.51
N ILE A 155 13.88 -9.77 -6.67
CA ILE A 155 14.41 -8.68 -5.82
C ILE A 155 13.53 -7.44 -5.94
N ARG A 156 13.09 -7.10 -7.15
CA ARG A 156 12.20 -5.97 -7.41
C ARG A 156 10.75 -6.22 -6.91
N GLY A 157 10.34 -7.48 -6.71
CA GLY A 157 8.98 -7.88 -6.34
C GLY A 157 8.07 -8.19 -7.52
N GLY A 158 8.64 -8.33 -8.73
CA GLY A 158 7.91 -8.64 -9.96
C GLY A 158 8.21 -7.69 -11.12
N VAL A 159 7.33 -7.69 -12.12
CA VAL A 159 7.46 -6.90 -13.36
C VAL A 159 6.46 -5.73 -13.44
N THR A 160 5.65 -5.51 -12.40
CA THR A 160 4.67 -4.41 -12.33
C THR A 160 5.35 -3.04 -12.13
N THR A 161 4.58 -1.96 -12.16
CA THR A 161 5.09 -0.61 -11.90
C THR A 161 5.61 -0.44 -10.47
N SER A 162 5.01 -1.15 -9.52
CA SER A 162 5.39 -1.12 -8.11
C SER A 162 6.63 -1.96 -7.81
N THR A 163 7.44 -1.48 -6.85
CA THR A 163 8.53 -2.26 -6.26
C THR A 163 8.06 -3.02 -5.03
N ALA A 164 8.84 -4.03 -4.60
CA ALA A 164 8.54 -4.81 -3.41
C ALA A 164 8.26 -3.92 -2.19
N ASN A 165 7.16 -4.16 -1.53
CA ASN A 165 6.74 -3.51 -0.29
C ASN A 165 5.89 -4.46 0.55
N VAL A 166 5.73 -4.17 1.84
CA VAL A 166 5.01 -5.06 2.77
C VAL A 166 3.52 -5.18 2.43
N GLY A 167 2.94 -4.19 1.77
CA GLY A 167 1.51 -4.20 1.39
C GLY A 167 1.16 -5.25 0.35
N MET A 168 2.10 -5.66 -0.48
CA MET A 168 1.83 -6.58 -1.60
C MET A 168 1.49 -8.02 -1.18
N VAL A 169 1.65 -8.35 0.10
CA VAL A 169 1.27 -9.66 0.66
C VAL A 169 -0.05 -9.61 1.44
N TYR A 170 -0.68 -8.45 1.55
CA TYR A 170 -2.00 -8.32 2.14
C TYR A 170 -3.06 -8.92 1.20
N TYR A 171 -3.96 -9.73 1.76
CA TYR A 171 -4.97 -10.44 0.96
C TYR A 171 -6.29 -10.67 1.72
N SER A 172 -6.36 -10.32 2.99
CA SER A 172 -7.48 -10.63 3.87
C SER A 172 -7.87 -9.44 4.75
N ASN A 173 -9.10 -9.43 5.22
CA ASN A 173 -9.56 -8.49 6.25
C ASN A 173 -9.01 -8.83 7.64
N ASN A 174 -8.47 -10.03 7.81
CA ASN A 174 -7.84 -10.45 9.05
C ASN A 174 -6.39 -9.94 9.07
N THR A 175 -6.14 -8.92 9.88
CA THR A 175 -4.82 -8.30 10.05
C THR A 175 -3.74 -9.30 10.46
N PHE A 176 -4.08 -10.29 11.31
CA PHE A 176 -3.13 -11.31 11.72
C PHE A 176 -2.66 -12.19 10.56
N LEU A 177 -3.55 -12.58 9.64
CA LEU A 177 -3.19 -13.34 8.45
C LEU A 177 -2.28 -12.53 7.52
N ASN A 178 -2.60 -11.26 7.29
CA ASN A 178 -1.77 -10.36 6.50
C ASN A 178 -0.37 -10.20 7.11
N HIS A 179 -0.30 -9.96 8.42
CA HIS A 179 0.98 -9.86 9.12
C HIS A 179 1.77 -11.16 9.06
N SER A 180 1.10 -12.31 9.18
CA SER A 180 1.76 -13.62 9.08
C SER A 180 2.40 -13.88 7.72
N ALA A 181 1.91 -13.25 6.65
CA ALA A 181 2.48 -13.33 5.31
C ALA A 181 3.70 -12.40 5.10
N ILE A 182 3.93 -11.43 5.99
CA ILE A 182 5.09 -10.52 5.87
C ILE A 182 6.36 -11.24 6.32
N ASN A 183 7.38 -11.22 5.47
CA ASN A 183 8.72 -11.67 5.86
C ASN A 183 9.38 -10.67 6.81
N PRO A 184 9.79 -11.05 8.03
CA PRO A 184 10.36 -10.13 9.03
C PRO A 184 11.68 -9.48 8.57
N CYS A 185 12.52 -10.21 7.84
CA CYS A 185 13.77 -9.66 7.32
C CYS A 185 13.48 -8.55 6.30
N PHE A 186 12.47 -8.76 5.42
CA PHE A 186 12.05 -7.74 4.48
C PHE A 186 11.47 -6.52 5.20
N SER A 187 10.59 -6.73 6.19
CA SER A 187 9.96 -5.66 6.97
C SER A 187 11.03 -4.76 7.64
N LEU A 188 12.00 -5.38 8.31
CA LEU A 188 13.11 -4.66 8.93
C LEU A 188 13.92 -3.86 7.90
N LEU A 189 14.38 -4.49 6.82
CA LEU A 189 15.21 -3.84 5.80
C LEU A 189 14.47 -2.70 5.10
N ALA A 190 13.20 -2.91 4.74
CA ALA A 190 12.37 -1.89 4.10
C ALA A 190 12.10 -0.69 5.02
N SER A 191 11.98 -0.91 6.32
CA SER A 191 11.75 0.16 7.29
C SER A 191 13.02 0.95 7.61
N VAL A 192 14.19 0.30 7.68
CA VAL A 192 15.49 0.99 7.86
C VAL A 192 15.73 2.01 6.76
N SER A 193 15.45 1.66 5.52
CA SER A 193 15.62 2.57 4.38
C SER A 193 14.67 3.77 4.37
N LYS A 194 13.58 3.71 5.16
CA LYS A 194 12.54 4.75 5.24
C LYS A 194 12.53 5.49 6.56
N GLN A 195 13.44 5.15 7.49
CA GLN A 195 13.45 5.76 8.82
C GLN A 195 13.66 7.28 8.72
N GLN A 196 12.73 8.05 9.28
CA GLN A 196 12.79 9.51 9.38
C GLN A 196 12.34 9.92 10.78
N ASP A 197 13.06 10.85 11.37
CA ASP A 197 12.65 11.52 12.61
C ASP A 197 11.82 12.76 12.28
N PHE A 198 10.51 12.61 12.31
CA PHE A 198 9.58 13.69 11.99
C PHE A 198 9.56 14.77 13.07
N ALA A 199 9.87 14.43 14.33
CA ALA A 199 9.84 15.38 15.43
C ALA A 199 11.00 16.39 15.30
N GLU A 200 12.18 15.93 14.93
CA GLU A 200 13.32 16.80 14.67
C GLU A 200 13.20 17.55 13.34
N GLN A 201 12.75 16.86 12.29
CA GLN A 201 12.71 17.40 10.92
C GLN A 201 11.84 18.65 10.77
N PHE A 202 10.74 18.75 11.54
CA PHE A 202 9.77 19.83 11.43
C PHE A 202 9.66 20.69 12.68
N ASN A 203 10.65 20.68 13.53
CA ASN A 203 10.68 21.45 14.75
C ASN A 203 11.13 22.90 14.49
N PHE A 204 10.29 23.69 13.78
CA PHE A 204 10.61 25.07 13.39
C PHE A 204 10.35 26.10 14.50
N PHE A 205 9.54 25.78 15.52
CA PHE A 205 9.15 26.70 16.57
C PHE A 205 9.25 26.05 17.95
N PRO A 206 9.54 26.83 19.02
CA PRO A 206 9.38 26.37 20.39
C PRO A 206 7.98 25.83 20.66
N GLU A 207 7.86 24.87 21.60
CA GLU A 207 6.63 24.13 21.87
C GLU A 207 5.43 25.05 22.17
N GLU A 208 5.60 26.02 23.07
CA GLU A 208 4.57 27.02 23.40
C GLU A 208 4.02 27.76 22.17
N LYS A 209 4.91 28.10 21.23
CA LYS A 209 4.51 28.81 20.00
C LYS A 209 3.77 27.86 19.06
N ARG A 210 4.18 26.60 19.00
CA ARG A 210 3.48 25.57 18.19
C ARG A 210 2.07 25.35 18.69
N GLU A 211 1.93 25.14 20.00
CA GLU A 211 0.62 24.98 20.65
C GLU A 211 -0.28 26.19 20.43
N LYS A 212 0.25 27.38 20.60
CA LYS A 212 -0.51 28.61 20.33
C LYS A 212 -1.01 28.68 18.88
N ILE A 213 -0.12 28.45 17.90
CA ILE A 213 -0.49 28.46 16.47
C ILE A 213 -1.53 27.39 16.18
N PHE A 214 -1.37 26.19 16.75
CA PHE A 214 -2.32 25.11 16.57
C PHE A 214 -3.69 25.45 17.18
N ASN A 215 -3.72 25.93 18.42
CA ASN A 215 -4.95 26.31 19.11
C ASN A 215 -5.66 27.48 18.45
N ASP A 216 -4.92 28.49 17.96
CA ASP A 216 -5.48 29.60 17.22
C ASP A 216 -6.18 29.17 15.92
N ARG A 217 -5.70 28.10 15.29
CA ARG A 217 -6.26 27.62 14.01
C ARG A 217 -7.31 26.52 14.17
N TYR A 218 -7.12 25.63 15.12
CA TYR A 218 -7.92 24.41 15.28
C TYR A 218 -8.61 24.28 16.64
N GLY A 219 -8.15 25.02 17.65
CA GLY A 219 -8.67 24.94 19.02
C GLY A 219 -10.01 25.65 19.23
N GLN A 220 -10.40 26.55 18.33
CA GLN A 220 -11.76 27.08 18.32
C GLN A 220 -12.68 26.11 17.56
N GLN A 221 -13.13 25.07 18.25
CA GLN A 221 -14.42 24.50 17.89
C GLN A 221 -15.45 25.62 18.12
N LYS A 222 -15.79 26.34 17.06
CA LYS A 222 -17.04 27.12 17.09
C LYS A 222 -18.11 26.11 17.47
N GLU A 223 -18.80 26.36 18.59
CA GLU A 223 -20.04 25.65 18.84
C GLU A 223 -20.84 25.76 17.54
N ILE A 224 -20.91 24.63 16.83
CA ILE A 224 -21.80 24.54 15.67
C ILE A 224 -23.16 24.74 16.28
N ALA A 225 -23.76 25.90 16.07
CA ALA A 225 -25.15 26.11 16.41
C ALA A 225 -25.91 24.91 15.86
N PRO A 226 -26.85 24.32 16.62
CA PRO A 226 -27.60 23.18 16.17
C PRO A 226 -28.59 23.56 15.07
N ASP A 227 -28.10 24.26 14.07
CA ASP A 227 -28.86 24.53 12.87
C ASP A 227 -28.67 23.31 11.96
N THR A 228 -29.57 22.44 12.15
CA THR A 228 -29.70 21.21 11.48
C THR A 228 -30.28 21.41 10.09
N CYS A 229 -29.44 21.86 9.16
CA CYS A 229 -29.76 21.64 7.76
C CYS A 229 -29.68 20.12 7.49
N ARG A 230 -30.84 19.47 7.50
CA ARG A 230 -30.94 18.06 7.19
C ARG A 230 -30.76 17.86 5.69
N LEU A 231 -29.55 17.55 5.27
CA LEU A 231 -29.21 17.34 3.86
C LEU A 231 -29.71 16.00 3.32
N LEU A 232 -29.77 14.98 4.18
CA LEU A 232 -30.14 13.62 3.77
C LEU A 232 -31.58 13.29 4.17
N THR A 233 -32.29 12.60 3.32
CA THR A 233 -33.64 12.09 3.57
C THR A 233 -33.63 10.82 4.43
N THR A 234 -32.49 10.15 4.52
CA THR A 234 -32.27 8.92 5.30
C THR A 234 -31.05 9.06 6.20
N ASN A 235 -31.02 8.30 7.29
CA ASN A 235 -29.87 8.22 8.19
C ASN A 235 -28.85 7.13 7.75
N ARG A 236 -29.20 6.30 6.76
CA ARG A 236 -28.40 5.18 6.28
C ARG A 236 -28.41 5.12 4.74
N PRO A 237 -27.85 6.12 4.05
CA PRO A 237 -27.73 6.07 2.59
C PRO A 237 -26.69 5.05 2.18
N ASP A 238 -26.82 4.51 0.98
CA ASP A 238 -25.69 3.91 0.27
C ASP A 238 -24.74 5.01 -0.13
N ILE A 239 -23.43 4.79 -0.05
CA ILE A 239 -22.43 5.84 -0.20
C ILE A 239 -21.45 5.49 -1.32
N LEU A 240 -21.31 6.39 -2.27
CA LEU A 240 -20.27 6.33 -3.30
C LEU A 240 -19.35 7.55 -3.15
N ILE A 241 -18.08 7.31 -2.80
CA ILE A 241 -17.04 8.34 -2.77
C ILE A 241 -16.21 8.18 -4.05
N VAL A 242 -16.31 9.15 -4.96
CA VAL A 242 -15.49 9.21 -6.17
C VAL A 242 -14.36 10.20 -5.93
N ILE A 243 -13.15 9.69 -5.83
CA ILE A 243 -11.94 10.48 -5.68
C ILE A 243 -11.37 10.75 -7.06
N LEU A 244 -11.43 12.01 -7.48
CA LEU A 244 -11.03 12.46 -8.81
C LEU A 244 -9.52 12.71 -8.85
N GLU A 245 -8.80 11.82 -9.51
CA GLU A 245 -7.34 11.88 -9.67
C GLU A 245 -6.92 13.18 -10.35
N SER A 246 -6.05 13.95 -9.71
CA SER A 246 -5.43 15.17 -10.28
C SER A 246 -6.39 16.27 -10.76
N PHE A 247 -7.64 16.30 -10.30
CA PHE A 247 -8.56 17.39 -10.66
C PHE A 247 -8.17 18.69 -9.95
N SER A 248 -8.35 19.80 -10.65
CA SER A 248 -8.04 21.15 -10.17
C SER A 248 -9.22 22.09 -10.42
N ALA A 249 -9.42 23.05 -9.52
CA ALA A 249 -10.38 24.13 -9.72
C ALA A 249 -10.19 24.84 -11.08
N ASN A 250 -8.95 24.90 -11.57
CA ASN A 250 -8.61 25.49 -12.87
C ASN A 250 -9.24 24.74 -14.08
N THR A 251 -9.72 23.51 -13.89
CA THR A 251 -10.39 22.71 -14.94
C THR A 251 -11.91 22.66 -14.77
N ILE A 252 -12.47 23.33 -13.76
CA ILE A 252 -13.89 23.28 -13.40
C ILE A 252 -14.46 24.72 -13.51
N ALA A 253 -15.33 24.93 -14.51
CA ALA A 253 -15.82 26.29 -14.82
C ALA A 253 -16.60 26.93 -13.66
N VAL A 254 -17.40 26.16 -12.92
CA VAL A 254 -18.17 26.68 -11.77
C VAL A 254 -17.30 27.19 -10.64
N THR A 255 -16.03 26.78 -10.58
CA THR A 255 -15.02 27.29 -9.62
C THR A 255 -14.09 28.34 -10.22
N GLY A 256 -14.40 28.86 -11.40
CA GLY A 256 -13.62 29.87 -12.12
C GLY A 256 -12.53 29.34 -13.04
N GLY A 257 -12.53 28.02 -13.32
CA GLY A 257 -11.60 27.36 -14.22
C GLY A 257 -12.00 27.43 -15.69
N GLU A 258 -11.29 26.69 -16.54
CA GLU A 258 -11.51 26.67 -17.99
C GLU A 258 -12.90 26.14 -18.34
N ALA A 259 -13.57 26.85 -19.25
CA ALA A 259 -14.85 26.44 -19.79
C ALA A 259 -14.71 25.13 -20.59
N ASP A 260 -15.80 24.38 -20.69
CA ASP A 260 -15.96 23.18 -21.51
C ASP A 260 -15.05 21.97 -21.20
N VAL A 261 -14.21 22.05 -20.16
CA VAL A 261 -13.38 20.90 -19.75
C VAL A 261 -14.20 19.89 -18.96
N THR A 262 -15.01 20.35 -18.02
CA THR A 262 -15.81 19.50 -17.12
C THR A 262 -17.31 19.88 -17.13
N PRO A 263 -18.01 19.79 -18.28
CA PRO A 263 -19.42 20.18 -18.39
C PRO A 263 -20.33 19.37 -17.44
N HIS A 264 -20.07 18.07 -17.26
CA HIS A 264 -20.91 17.23 -16.40
C HIS A 264 -20.77 17.54 -14.92
N ILE A 265 -19.54 17.85 -14.43
CA ILE A 265 -19.37 18.34 -13.06
C ILE A 265 -20.08 19.67 -12.87
N ASN A 266 -20.02 20.57 -13.86
CA ASN A 266 -20.75 21.84 -13.80
C ASN A 266 -22.28 21.63 -13.74
N GLU A 267 -22.84 20.69 -14.50
CA GLU A 267 -24.24 20.31 -14.43
C GLU A 267 -24.59 19.73 -13.04
N LEU A 268 -23.79 18.78 -12.54
CA LEU A 268 -24.00 18.14 -11.24
C LEU A 268 -23.92 19.17 -10.08
N SER A 269 -23.11 20.22 -10.21
CA SER A 269 -23.03 21.28 -9.20
C SER A 269 -24.34 22.06 -9.06
N GLN A 270 -25.20 22.05 -10.08
CA GLN A 270 -26.53 22.70 -10.03
C GLN A 270 -27.59 21.77 -9.43
N GLU A 271 -27.36 20.45 -9.46
CA GLU A 271 -28.27 19.45 -8.91
C GLU A 271 -27.94 19.09 -7.46
N GLY A 272 -26.71 19.35 -7.01
CA GLY A 272 -26.16 18.93 -5.72
C GLY A 272 -25.71 20.10 -4.85
N ILE A 273 -24.81 19.82 -3.93
CA ILE A 273 -24.18 20.81 -3.04
C ILE A 273 -22.73 20.96 -3.46
N LEU A 274 -22.34 22.17 -3.83
CA LEU A 274 -20.97 22.52 -4.15
C LEU A 274 -20.29 23.16 -2.95
N PHE A 275 -19.13 22.60 -2.54
CA PHE A 275 -18.23 23.20 -1.56
C PHE A 275 -17.16 23.99 -2.32
N ASP A 276 -17.35 25.27 -2.50
CA ASP A 276 -16.49 26.15 -3.32
C ASP A 276 -15.21 26.64 -2.60
N ASN A 277 -15.12 26.39 -1.30
CA ASN A 277 -13.96 26.76 -0.48
C ASN A 277 -13.28 25.53 0.16
N LEU A 278 -13.19 24.43 -0.59
CA LEU A 278 -12.51 23.20 -0.18
C LEU A 278 -11.15 23.10 -0.86
N TYR A 279 -10.10 22.84 -0.08
CA TYR A 279 -8.73 22.75 -0.58
C TYR A 279 -8.14 21.38 -0.32
N ALA A 280 -7.41 20.84 -1.31
CA ALA A 280 -6.64 19.62 -1.14
C ALA A 280 -5.48 19.84 -0.15
N ASN A 281 -5.30 18.88 0.75
CA ASN A 281 -4.28 18.95 1.78
C ASN A 281 -2.87 18.54 1.27
N SER A 282 -2.77 17.99 0.05
CA SER A 282 -1.52 17.52 -0.53
C SER A 282 -1.50 17.65 -2.05
N PHE A 283 -0.29 17.49 -2.60
CA PHE A 283 -0.01 17.43 -4.04
C PHE A 283 0.29 15.99 -4.52
N ARG A 284 0.07 14.97 -3.69
CA ARG A 284 0.31 13.55 -4.02
C ARG A 284 -0.84 12.69 -3.56
N THR A 285 -1.23 11.74 -4.41
CA THR A 285 -2.35 10.82 -4.18
C THR A 285 -2.21 10.01 -2.89
N ASP A 286 -1.01 9.47 -2.60
CA ASP A 286 -0.74 8.69 -1.39
C ASP A 286 -0.88 9.46 -0.07
N ARG A 287 -0.92 10.79 -0.13
CA ARG A 287 -1.17 11.68 1.02
C ARG A 287 -2.61 12.19 1.01
N GLY A 288 -3.10 12.55 -0.17
CA GLY A 288 -4.47 13.03 -0.35
C GLY A 288 -5.50 11.99 0.05
N LEU A 289 -5.31 10.72 -0.34
CA LEU A 289 -6.16 9.61 0.08
C LEU A 289 -6.28 9.50 1.60
N VAL A 290 -5.16 9.58 2.32
CA VAL A 290 -5.17 9.52 3.79
C VAL A 290 -5.86 10.75 4.39
N SER A 291 -5.70 11.93 3.78
CA SER A 291 -6.40 13.13 4.25
C SER A 291 -7.90 13.02 4.06
N VAL A 292 -8.36 12.51 2.92
CA VAL A 292 -9.79 12.33 2.62
C VAL A 292 -10.43 11.24 3.48
N LEU A 293 -9.79 10.09 3.60
CA LEU A 293 -10.40 8.88 4.16
C LEU A 293 -10.17 8.72 5.67
N ASN A 294 -9.13 9.38 6.22
CA ASN A 294 -8.76 9.28 7.63
C ASN A 294 -8.76 10.64 8.37
N GLY A 295 -8.93 11.75 7.66
CA GLY A 295 -8.80 13.09 8.25
C GLY A 295 -7.37 13.43 8.73
N TYR A 296 -6.37 12.70 8.28
CA TYR A 296 -4.98 12.88 8.71
C TYR A 296 -4.25 13.87 7.82
N LEU A 297 -3.69 14.93 8.42
CA LEU A 297 -2.97 15.96 7.68
C LEU A 297 -1.73 15.39 6.97
N ALA A 298 -1.58 15.74 5.70
CA ALA A 298 -0.48 15.29 4.87
C ALA A 298 0.88 15.73 5.41
N GLN A 299 1.81 14.80 5.52
CA GLN A 299 3.20 15.10 5.88
C GLN A 299 3.92 15.77 4.69
N PRO A 300 4.76 16.80 4.91
CA PRO A 300 5.39 17.55 3.82
C PRO A 300 6.32 16.72 2.94
N THR A 301 7.07 15.78 3.50
CA THR A 301 8.15 15.07 2.79
C THR A 301 7.83 13.62 2.46
N THR A 302 6.87 13.00 3.16
CA THR A 302 6.52 11.58 2.98
C THR A 302 5.03 11.34 3.18
N SER A 303 4.58 10.13 2.91
CA SER A 303 3.23 9.67 3.20
C SER A 303 3.24 8.69 4.36
N ILE A 304 2.30 8.83 5.29
CA ILE A 304 2.09 7.87 6.39
C ILE A 304 1.70 6.48 5.87
N MET A 305 1.14 6.40 4.67
CA MET A 305 0.80 5.15 3.98
C MET A 305 2.02 4.23 3.79
N LYS A 306 3.23 4.81 3.69
CA LYS A 306 4.50 4.06 3.58
C LYS A 306 4.95 3.41 4.90
N TYR A 307 4.24 3.69 5.99
CA TYR A 307 4.51 3.19 7.35
C TYR A 307 3.29 2.40 7.86
N PRO A 308 3.09 1.15 7.40
CA PRO A 308 1.88 0.39 7.73
C PRO A 308 1.63 0.23 9.23
N ALA A 309 2.69 0.06 10.03
CA ALA A 309 2.58 0.01 11.49
C ALA A 309 1.96 1.27 12.11
N LYS A 310 2.13 2.44 11.47
CA LYS A 310 1.53 3.71 11.91
C LYS A 310 0.18 3.94 11.28
N SER A 311 0.02 3.68 9.98
CA SER A 311 -1.23 3.92 9.27
C SER A 311 -2.37 3.02 9.72
N GLN A 312 -2.08 1.80 10.22
CA GLN A 312 -3.11 0.86 10.72
C GLN A 312 -3.86 1.36 11.96
N THR A 313 -3.31 2.33 12.70
CA THR A 313 -3.94 2.89 13.90
C THR A 313 -4.76 4.15 13.64
N LEU A 314 -4.78 4.63 12.39
CA LEU A 314 -5.55 5.81 12.04
C LEU A 314 -7.06 5.50 12.05
N PRO A 315 -7.89 6.41 12.57
CA PRO A 315 -9.33 6.33 12.36
C PRO A 315 -9.65 6.41 10.87
N SER A 316 -10.72 5.77 10.43
CA SER A 316 -11.13 5.85 9.02
C SER A 316 -12.64 5.90 8.87
N ILE A 317 -13.10 6.45 7.75
CA ILE A 317 -14.51 6.45 7.38
C ILE A 317 -15.03 5.01 7.28
N ALA A 318 -14.28 4.12 6.62
CA ALA A 318 -14.69 2.74 6.42
C ALA A 318 -14.81 1.98 7.76
N HIS A 319 -13.87 2.12 8.69
CA HIS A 319 -14.01 1.54 10.02
C HIS A 319 -15.24 2.05 10.76
N SER A 320 -15.48 3.35 10.70
CA SER A 320 -16.65 3.96 11.37
C SER A 320 -17.97 3.43 10.80
N LEU A 321 -18.04 3.26 9.48
CA LEU A 321 -19.22 2.72 8.81
C LEU A 321 -19.40 1.22 9.05
N ASN A 322 -18.31 0.44 9.08
CA ASN A 322 -18.36 -0.98 9.40
C ASN A 322 -18.98 -1.23 10.78
N THR A 323 -18.68 -0.39 11.78
CA THR A 323 -19.31 -0.50 13.12
C THR A 323 -20.82 -0.26 13.10
N GLN A 324 -21.32 0.39 12.04
CA GLN A 324 -22.74 0.66 11.80
C GLN A 324 -23.38 -0.35 10.84
N GLY A 325 -22.64 -1.40 10.45
CA GLY A 325 -23.15 -2.50 9.62
C GLY A 325 -23.11 -2.20 8.11
N TYR A 326 -22.27 -1.24 7.66
CA TYR A 326 -21.96 -1.08 6.24
C TYR A 326 -20.96 -2.11 5.78
N THR A 327 -21.03 -2.48 4.50
CA THR A 327 -19.94 -3.12 3.77
C THR A 327 -19.16 -2.06 3.03
N CYS A 328 -17.81 -2.08 3.14
CA CYS A 328 -16.95 -1.07 2.54
C CYS A 328 -16.00 -1.71 1.53
N ASP A 329 -15.99 -1.23 0.30
CA ASP A 329 -15.13 -1.72 -0.77
C ASP A 329 -14.42 -0.57 -1.52
N MET A 330 -13.28 -0.92 -2.11
CA MET A 330 -12.43 -0.02 -2.86
C MET A 330 -12.32 -0.45 -4.32
N LEU A 331 -12.49 0.48 -5.24
CA LEU A 331 -12.25 0.32 -6.67
C LEU A 331 -11.13 1.25 -7.13
N TYR A 332 -10.12 0.69 -7.78
CA TYR A 332 -9.03 1.44 -8.40
C TYR A 332 -8.54 0.72 -9.66
N GLY A 333 -8.60 1.35 -10.80
CA GLY A 333 -8.14 0.75 -12.07
C GLY A 333 -6.63 0.49 -12.14
N GLY A 334 -5.83 1.03 -11.24
CA GLY A 334 -4.38 0.96 -11.24
C GLY A 334 -3.76 -0.09 -10.31
N ASP A 335 -2.41 -0.11 -10.29
CA ASP A 335 -1.64 -1.02 -9.44
C ASP A 335 -1.80 -0.67 -7.96
N ILE A 336 -2.60 -1.45 -7.26
CA ILE A 336 -2.92 -1.26 -5.84
C ILE A 336 -1.71 -1.44 -4.91
N ASN A 337 -0.61 -2.01 -5.39
CA ASN A 337 0.62 -2.13 -4.59
C ASN A 337 1.43 -0.83 -4.57
N PHE A 338 1.08 0.14 -5.42
CA PHE A 338 1.75 1.43 -5.42
C PHE A 338 1.67 2.08 -4.02
N THR A 339 2.81 2.49 -3.48
CA THR A 339 2.96 3.16 -2.16
C THR A 339 2.29 2.47 -0.96
N ASN A 340 2.15 1.15 -0.97
CA ASN A 340 1.45 0.34 0.05
C ASN A 340 -0.08 0.56 0.10
N MET A 341 -0.74 1.02 -0.96
CA MET A 341 -2.19 1.26 -0.95
C MET A 341 -2.98 0.02 -0.54
N GLN A 342 -2.58 -1.17 -1.00
CA GLN A 342 -3.27 -2.42 -0.64
C GLN A 342 -3.35 -2.64 0.87
N SER A 343 -2.21 -2.52 1.59
CA SER A 343 -2.19 -2.66 3.04
C SER A 343 -2.95 -1.53 3.73
N TYR A 344 -2.87 -0.32 3.18
CA TYR A 344 -3.56 0.83 3.72
C TYR A 344 -5.09 0.66 3.68
N PHE A 345 -5.67 0.21 2.57
CA PHE A 345 -7.11 0.01 2.47
C PHE A 345 -7.60 -1.13 3.37
N TYR A 346 -6.92 -2.27 3.40
CA TYR A 346 -7.29 -3.34 4.35
C TYR A 346 -7.22 -2.86 5.81
N ASN A 347 -6.16 -2.16 6.19
CA ASN A 347 -6.01 -1.60 7.54
C ASN A 347 -7.03 -0.49 7.83
N SER A 348 -7.55 0.19 6.81
CA SER A 348 -8.61 1.21 6.95
C SER A 348 -10.03 0.61 6.99
N GLY A 349 -10.18 -0.72 6.92
CA GLY A 349 -11.47 -1.39 7.08
C GLY A 349 -12.21 -1.71 5.78
N TYR A 350 -11.56 -1.60 4.63
CA TYR A 350 -12.14 -2.05 3.37
C TYR A 350 -12.13 -3.58 3.29
N THR A 351 -13.26 -4.17 2.93
CA THR A 351 -13.46 -5.61 2.92
C THR A 351 -13.17 -6.27 1.57
N ALA A 352 -13.29 -5.51 0.50
CA ALA A 352 -12.95 -5.94 -0.85
C ALA A 352 -12.19 -4.82 -1.58
N ILE A 353 -11.24 -5.21 -2.41
CA ILE A 353 -10.44 -4.29 -3.24
C ILE A 353 -10.43 -4.84 -4.66
N THR A 354 -10.97 -4.06 -5.59
CA THR A 354 -10.86 -4.29 -7.03
C THR A 354 -9.75 -3.41 -7.60
N SER A 355 -8.81 -3.99 -8.35
CA SER A 355 -7.62 -3.31 -8.85
C SER A 355 -7.34 -3.66 -10.31
N ASP A 356 -6.22 -3.17 -10.85
CA ASP A 356 -5.77 -3.50 -12.21
C ASP A 356 -5.78 -4.99 -12.53
N LYS A 357 -5.57 -5.85 -11.55
CA LYS A 357 -5.51 -7.32 -11.71
C LYS A 357 -6.85 -7.94 -12.07
N ASP A 358 -7.93 -7.28 -11.72
CA ASP A 358 -9.30 -7.74 -11.92
C ASP A 358 -9.83 -7.37 -13.32
N PHE A 359 -9.06 -6.57 -14.08
CA PHE A 359 -9.39 -6.17 -15.44
C PHE A 359 -8.53 -6.92 -16.47
N PRO A 360 -9.10 -7.33 -17.62
CA PRO A 360 -8.34 -7.93 -18.71
C PRO A 360 -7.20 -7.02 -19.18
N ILE A 361 -6.07 -7.60 -19.57
CA ILE A 361 -4.91 -6.83 -20.07
C ILE A 361 -5.30 -6.00 -21.30
N SER A 362 -6.23 -6.49 -22.13
CA SER A 362 -6.75 -5.79 -23.29
C SER A 362 -7.50 -4.49 -22.99
N GLU A 363 -7.99 -4.33 -21.75
CA GLU A 363 -8.70 -3.14 -21.27
C GLU A 363 -7.78 -2.16 -20.50
N ARG A 364 -6.52 -2.52 -20.34
CA ARG A 364 -5.49 -1.66 -19.75
C ARG A 364 -4.82 -0.86 -20.85
N LEU A 365 -5.26 0.37 -21.07
CA LEU A 365 -4.79 1.21 -22.17
C LEU A 365 -3.38 1.77 -21.93
N ASN A 366 -2.91 1.80 -20.69
CA ASN A 366 -1.57 2.28 -20.35
C ASN A 366 -0.91 1.41 -19.28
N LYS A 367 0.34 1.70 -18.96
CA LYS A 367 1.14 0.98 -17.94
C LYS A 367 0.60 1.07 -16.51
N TRP A 368 -0.31 2.00 -16.24
CA TRP A 368 -0.87 2.21 -14.90
C TRP A 368 -2.08 1.34 -14.64
N GLY A 369 -2.86 0.97 -15.68
CA GLY A 369 -4.00 0.09 -15.53
C GLY A 369 -5.17 0.39 -16.46
N ALA A 370 -6.40 0.10 -16.00
CA ALA A 370 -7.64 0.30 -16.73
C ALA A 370 -8.10 1.77 -16.62
N ASN A 371 -8.52 2.34 -17.78
CA ASN A 371 -9.02 3.70 -17.84
C ASN A 371 -10.43 3.84 -17.23
N ASP A 372 -10.82 5.09 -16.99
CA ASP A 372 -12.06 5.42 -16.27
C ASP A 372 -13.33 4.96 -16.97
N ASN A 373 -13.37 4.86 -18.31
CA ASN A 373 -14.51 4.29 -19.01
C ASN A 373 -14.76 2.81 -18.64
N VAL A 374 -13.70 2.05 -18.41
CA VAL A 374 -13.77 0.64 -18.01
C VAL A 374 -14.20 0.53 -16.54
N THR A 375 -13.56 1.31 -15.67
CA THR A 375 -13.83 1.25 -14.23
C THR A 375 -15.19 1.83 -13.85
N PHE A 376 -15.65 2.91 -14.48
CA PHE A 376 -17.03 3.41 -14.31
C PHE A 376 -18.08 2.41 -14.82
N ASN A 377 -17.82 1.72 -15.92
CA ASN A 377 -18.73 0.68 -16.40
C ASN A 377 -18.80 -0.51 -15.43
N TYR A 378 -17.65 -0.96 -14.91
CA TYR A 378 -17.58 -1.97 -13.85
C TYR A 378 -18.36 -1.54 -12.60
N LEU A 379 -18.16 -0.30 -12.15
CA LEU A 379 -18.86 0.28 -11.01
C LEU A 379 -20.37 0.29 -11.21
N TYR A 380 -20.84 0.68 -12.41
CA TYR A 380 -22.25 0.67 -12.76
C TYR A 380 -22.86 -0.73 -12.66
N GLU A 381 -22.21 -1.75 -13.23
CA GLU A 381 -22.70 -3.12 -13.18
C GLU A 381 -22.69 -3.66 -11.73
N THR A 382 -21.69 -3.30 -10.94
CA THR A 382 -21.62 -3.65 -9.50
C THR A 382 -22.79 -3.04 -8.73
N ILE A 383 -23.06 -1.75 -8.91
CA ILE A 383 -24.18 -1.06 -8.24
C ILE A 383 -25.52 -1.65 -8.68
N LYS A 384 -25.67 -1.95 -9.96
CA LYS A 384 -26.89 -2.57 -10.51
C LYS A 384 -27.17 -3.95 -9.90
N GLN A 385 -26.14 -4.73 -9.60
CA GLN A 385 -26.29 -6.03 -8.94
C GLN A 385 -26.69 -5.91 -7.47
N ARG A 386 -26.34 -4.80 -6.78
CA ARG A 386 -26.65 -4.54 -5.37
C ARG A 386 -28.08 -4.10 -5.09
N ASN A 387 -28.94 -4.00 -6.06
CA ASN A 387 -30.32 -3.52 -5.88
C ASN A 387 -31.18 -4.31 -4.87
N ALA A 388 -30.74 -5.50 -4.48
CA ALA A 388 -31.42 -6.36 -3.51
C ALA A 388 -30.73 -6.41 -2.13
N ASP A 389 -29.62 -5.70 -1.95
CA ASP A 389 -28.89 -5.75 -0.69
C ASP A 389 -29.67 -5.05 0.41
N THR A 390 -29.82 -5.75 1.53
CA THR A 390 -30.49 -5.23 2.71
C THR A 390 -29.56 -4.41 3.60
N ASN A 391 -28.26 -4.60 3.47
CA ASN A 391 -27.23 -3.87 4.20
C ASN A 391 -26.72 -2.67 3.39
N PRO A 392 -26.59 -1.49 4.00
CA PRO A 392 -26.02 -0.35 3.33
C PRO A 392 -24.53 -0.61 2.99
N TRP A 393 -24.07 0.01 1.94
CA TRP A 393 -22.71 -0.14 1.47
C TRP A 393 -22.01 1.22 1.25
N MET A 394 -20.69 1.20 1.29
CA MET A 394 -19.85 2.31 0.85
C MET A 394 -18.82 1.79 -0.15
N THR A 395 -18.82 2.37 -1.35
CA THR A 395 -17.75 2.16 -2.32
C THR A 395 -16.90 3.43 -2.43
N THR A 396 -15.60 3.30 -2.29
CA THR A 396 -14.64 4.35 -2.64
C THR A 396 -14.05 4.00 -3.99
N PHE A 397 -14.15 4.93 -4.93
CA PHE A 397 -13.58 4.79 -6.27
C PHE A 397 -12.55 5.88 -6.52
N LEU A 398 -11.31 5.49 -6.80
CA LEU A 398 -10.24 6.38 -7.26
C LEU A 398 -10.14 6.31 -8.78
N THR A 399 -10.34 7.42 -9.48
CA THR A 399 -10.14 7.49 -10.93
C THR A 399 -8.67 7.43 -11.30
N LEU A 400 -8.35 7.12 -12.57
CA LEU A 400 -6.98 6.92 -12.99
C LEU A 400 -6.59 7.72 -14.24
N SER A 401 -7.52 8.00 -15.14
CA SER A 401 -7.22 8.50 -16.50
C SER A 401 -6.50 9.84 -16.52
N SER A 402 -6.70 10.69 -15.51
CA SER A 402 -6.03 11.98 -15.35
C SER A 402 -4.66 11.90 -14.65
N HIS A 403 -4.07 10.70 -14.58
CA HIS A 403 -2.70 10.48 -14.16
C HIS A 403 -1.73 10.58 -15.36
N GLU A 404 -0.53 11.13 -15.14
CA GLU A 404 0.53 11.12 -16.17
C GLU A 404 0.84 9.70 -16.69
N PRO A 405 1.00 9.50 -18.00
CA PRO A 405 1.23 10.46 -19.08
C PRO A 405 -0.04 11.01 -19.77
N PHE A 406 -1.23 10.95 -19.15
CA PHE A 406 -2.51 11.48 -19.65
C PHE A 406 -2.99 10.80 -20.94
N GLU A 407 -2.72 9.51 -21.08
CA GLU A 407 -3.11 8.72 -22.26
C GLU A 407 -4.58 8.32 -22.15
N VAL A 408 -5.41 8.96 -22.96
CA VAL A 408 -6.85 8.70 -23.06
C VAL A 408 -7.29 8.69 -24.53
N PRO A 409 -8.35 7.96 -24.91
CA PRO A 409 -8.90 7.96 -26.26
C PRO A 409 -9.77 9.21 -26.49
N TYR A 410 -9.28 10.40 -26.16
CA TYR A 410 -10.02 11.65 -26.20
C TYR A 410 -9.08 12.81 -26.54
N HIS A 411 -9.35 13.55 -27.63
CA HIS A 411 -8.48 14.56 -28.19
C HIS A 411 -9.29 15.82 -28.56
N ARG A 412 -9.81 16.51 -27.55
CA ARG A 412 -10.60 17.74 -27.74
C ARG A 412 -9.76 19.00 -27.53
N PHE A 413 -8.75 18.92 -26.68
CA PHE A 413 -7.89 20.04 -26.28
C PHE A 413 -6.44 19.82 -26.75
N GLN A 414 -5.68 20.90 -26.91
CA GLN A 414 -4.27 20.78 -27.25
C GLN A 414 -3.43 20.19 -26.10
N HIS A 415 -3.81 20.49 -24.86
CA HIS A 415 -3.08 20.02 -23.69
C HIS A 415 -3.53 18.61 -23.27
N PRO A 416 -2.65 17.61 -23.17
CA PRO A 416 -3.03 16.23 -22.86
C PRO A 416 -3.76 16.09 -21.52
N TYR A 417 -3.35 16.84 -20.49
CA TYR A 417 -4.01 16.85 -19.18
C TYR A 417 -5.48 17.28 -19.29
N LEU A 418 -5.80 18.32 -20.04
CA LEU A 418 -7.20 18.76 -20.22
C LEU A 418 -8.04 17.68 -20.94
N ASN A 419 -7.46 16.95 -21.90
CA ASN A 419 -8.13 15.82 -22.52
C ASN A 419 -8.43 14.70 -21.51
N SER A 420 -7.50 14.41 -20.61
CA SER A 420 -7.66 13.35 -19.61
C SER A 420 -8.73 13.72 -18.56
N VAL A 421 -8.75 14.96 -18.10
CA VAL A 421 -9.79 15.47 -17.20
C VAL A 421 -11.16 15.45 -17.87
N ALA A 422 -11.27 15.94 -19.11
CA ALA A 422 -12.51 15.95 -19.86
C ALA A 422 -13.01 14.52 -20.18
N PHE A 423 -12.11 13.59 -20.40
CA PHE A 423 -12.45 12.18 -20.56
C PHE A 423 -13.07 11.60 -19.29
N THR A 424 -12.45 11.81 -18.13
CA THR A 424 -12.99 11.38 -16.84
C THR A 424 -14.34 12.01 -16.55
N ASP A 425 -14.51 13.32 -16.81
CA ASP A 425 -15.79 14.02 -16.67
C ASP A 425 -16.89 13.42 -17.56
N SER A 426 -16.56 13.08 -18.81
CA SER A 426 -17.48 12.40 -19.72
C SER A 426 -17.89 11.01 -19.22
N CYS A 427 -16.94 10.24 -18.68
CA CYS A 427 -17.22 8.94 -18.08
C CYS A 427 -18.12 9.07 -16.85
N LEU A 428 -17.85 10.05 -15.99
CA LEU A 428 -18.65 10.36 -14.80
C LEU A 428 -20.08 10.77 -15.18
N GLY A 429 -20.25 11.66 -16.15
CA GLY A 429 -21.58 12.09 -16.61
C GLY A 429 -22.41 10.94 -17.17
N ALA A 430 -21.79 10.09 -18.00
CA ALA A 430 -22.44 8.89 -18.53
C ALA A 430 -22.82 7.89 -17.43
N PHE A 431 -21.94 7.70 -16.44
CA PHE A 431 -22.18 6.85 -15.28
C PHE A 431 -23.36 7.37 -14.45
N VAL A 432 -23.35 8.64 -14.04
CA VAL A 432 -24.41 9.22 -13.22
C VAL A 432 -25.76 9.16 -13.94
N SER A 433 -25.80 9.45 -15.25
CA SER A 433 -27.02 9.35 -16.04
C SER A 433 -27.61 7.94 -16.01
N LYS A 434 -26.80 6.90 -16.13
CA LYS A 434 -27.25 5.50 -16.03
C LYS A 434 -27.71 5.12 -14.63
N VAL A 435 -26.99 5.57 -13.58
CA VAL A 435 -27.32 5.24 -12.18
C VAL A 435 -28.62 5.95 -11.75
N LYS A 436 -28.93 7.12 -12.29
CA LYS A 436 -30.22 7.81 -12.07
C LYS A 436 -31.45 6.96 -12.46
N GLU A 437 -31.28 6.02 -13.38
CA GLU A 437 -32.35 5.11 -13.81
C GLU A 437 -32.54 3.90 -12.86
N LEU A 438 -31.58 3.65 -11.96
CA LEU A 438 -31.63 2.51 -11.05
C LEU A 438 -32.44 2.85 -9.77
N PRO A 439 -33.13 1.87 -9.18
CA PRO A 439 -33.86 2.05 -7.89
C PRO A 439 -33.00 2.57 -6.75
N VAL A 440 -31.71 2.19 -6.71
CA VAL A 440 -30.75 2.61 -5.70
C VAL A 440 -30.54 4.13 -5.65
N TRP A 441 -30.79 4.84 -6.74
CA TRP A 441 -30.65 6.30 -6.82
C TRP A 441 -31.36 7.05 -5.69
N LYS A 442 -32.51 6.55 -5.25
CA LYS A 442 -33.33 7.19 -4.21
C LYS A 442 -32.66 7.18 -2.84
N ASN A 443 -31.68 6.31 -2.61
CA ASN A 443 -30.97 6.17 -1.34
C ASN A 443 -29.45 6.33 -1.48
N LEU A 444 -28.98 6.77 -2.64
CA LEU A 444 -27.55 6.88 -2.96
C LEU A 444 -27.03 8.30 -2.69
N LEU A 445 -25.99 8.38 -1.86
CA LEU A 445 -25.19 9.60 -1.68
C LEU A 445 -23.91 9.47 -2.51
N ILE A 446 -23.73 10.36 -3.49
CA ILE A 446 -22.49 10.45 -4.27
C ILE A 446 -21.69 11.64 -3.76
N ILE A 447 -20.43 11.42 -3.41
CA ILE A 447 -19.46 12.43 -2.99
C ILE A 447 -18.34 12.47 -4.03
N LEU A 448 -18.21 13.59 -4.73
CA LEU A 448 -17.12 13.87 -5.67
C LEU A 448 -16.07 14.73 -4.97
N ILE A 449 -14.83 14.27 -4.91
CA ILE A 449 -13.75 15.01 -4.24
C ILE A 449 -12.42 14.80 -4.96
N ALA A 450 -11.65 15.86 -5.12
CA ALA A 450 -10.27 15.79 -5.60
C ALA A 450 -9.31 15.59 -4.40
N GLU A 451 -8.38 14.66 -4.50
CA GLU A 451 -7.40 14.39 -3.44
C GLU A 451 -6.15 15.28 -3.54
N ARG A 452 -5.89 15.86 -4.71
CA ARG A 452 -4.77 16.76 -4.99
C ARG A 452 -5.08 17.71 -6.15
N CYS A 453 -4.34 18.83 -6.23
CA CYS A 453 -4.36 19.69 -7.42
C CYS A 453 -3.51 19.09 -8.55
N GLY A 454 -4.09 19.00 -9.74
CA GLY A 454 -3.32 18.83 -10.99
C GLY A 454 -2.48 20.07 -11.27
N GLN A 455 -1.32 19.90 -11.86
CA GLN A 455 -0.53 21.03 -12.38
C GLN A 455 -0.93 21.29 -13.83
N LEU A 456 -1.43 22.49 -14.12
CA LEU A 456 -1.53 23.04 -15.46
C LEU A 456 -0.17 23.63 -15.87
#